data_752402925581613e5d914b30eca29dd8
#
_entry.id   752402925581613e5d914b30eca29dd8
#
_cell.length_a   1.000
_cell.length_b   1.000
_cell.length_c   1.000
_cell.angle_alpha   90.00
_cell.angle_beta   90.00
_cell.angle_gamma   90.00
#
_symmetry.space_group_name_H-M   'P 1'
#
loop_
_entity.id
_entity.type
_entity.pdbx_description
1 polymer ?
#
loop_
_entity_poly.entity_id
_entity_poly.type
_entity_poly.pdbx_seq_one_letter_code
_entity_poly.pdbx_strand_id
1 'polypeptide(L)'
;MNQVKVNLSSSEQEVYDTLKNQLIVEVKHQQINALNAASLANKLCQMANGYVYDEDKHQILIHKRKLDALEDLIDGATGKPVLIAYWFKHDLAQIKSRFKVREIKTATDIKAWNEGQIPIAIIHPASAGHGLNLQAGGSTLIWFGLTWSLELYQQTNARLWRQGQKQPVVIHHLITSGTIDEQIMRALVRKDKSQLALIEAVKAELNGGKEYEQHYVELLG
;
A
#
# COMPACT_ATOMS: atom_id res chain seq x y z
N MET A 1 -3.50 8.66 -12.50
CA MET A 1 -2.98 8.02 -11.27
C MET A 1 -2.18 9.06 -10.52
N ASN A 2 -2.47 9.25 -9.24
CA ASN A 2 -1.87 10.29 -8.41
C ASN A 2 -1.08 9.65 -7.27
N GLN A 3 0.14 10.15 -7.02
CA GLN A 3 0.92 9.79 -5.84
C GLN A 3 0.73 10.89 -4.80
N VAL A 4 0.25 10.52 -3.62
CA VAL A 4 0.09 11.41 -2.48
C VAL A 4 1.23 11.12 -1.51
N LYS A 5 2.20 12.02 -1.46
CA LYS A 5 3.36 11.89 -0.58
C LYS A 5 2.96 12.20 0.85
N VAL A 6 3.26 11.27 1.74
CA VAL A 6 3.04 11.36 3.17
C VAL A 6 4.39 11.54 3.85
N ASN A 7 4.60 12.68 4.47
CA ASN A 7 5.88 13.00 5.12
C ASN A 7 5.80 12.69 6.61
N LEU A 8 6.81 11.99 7.12
CA LEU A 8 7.01 11.76 8.54
C LEU A 8 7.60 13.02 9.20
N SER A 9 7.29 13.26 10.47
CA SER A 9 8.04 14.21 11.27
C SER A 9 9.46 13.67 11.53
N SER A 10 10.38 14.52 11.96
CA SER A 10 11.75 14.09 12.26
C SER A 10 11.79 12.97 13.30
N SER A 11 10.95 13.04 14.33
CA SER A 11 10.87 12.01 15.37
C SER A 11 10.26 10.69 14.86
N GLU A 12 9.24 10.75 14.01
CA GLU A 12 8.64 9.56 13.38
C GLU A 12 9.63 8.90 12.41
N GLN A 13 10.41 9.70 11.67
CA GLN A 13 11.46 9.21 10.78
C GLN A 13 12.59 8.54 11.57
N GLU A 14 13.00 9.11 12.68
CA GLU A 14 14.03 8.53 13.55
C GLU A 14 13.58 7.15 14.10
N VAL A 15 12.32 7.03 14.53
CA VAL A 15 11.75 5.74 14.96
C VAL A 15 11.75 4.74 13.81
N TYR A 16 11.30 5.15 12.61
CA TYR A 16 11.33 4.31 11.42
C TYR A 16 12.74 3.81 11.10
N ASP A 17 13.71 4.72 11.05
CA ASP A 17 15.10 4.40 10.69
C ASP A 17 15.77 3.52 11.76
N THR A 18 15.49 3.75 13.03
CA THR A 18 15.98 2.91 14.14
C THR A 18 15.49 1.47 14.01
N LEU A 19 14.18 1.29 13.86
CA LEU A 19 13.58 -0.05 13.70
C LEU A 19 14.04 -0.71 12.41
N LYS A 20 14.13 0.03 11.31
CA LYS A 20 14.68 -0.46 10.04
C LYS A 20 16.10 -0.99 10.22
N ASN A 21 16.97 -0.23 10.88
CA ASN A 21 18.37 -0.63 11.11
C ASN A 21 18.48 -1.87 11.99
N GLN A 22 17.64 -2.02 13.02
CA GLN A 22 17.57 -3.23 13.84
C GLN A 22 17.20 -4.46 13.00
N LEU A 23 16.14 -4.37 12.21
CA LEU A 23 15.71 -5.46 11.31
C LEU A 23 16.78 -5.82 10.27
N ILE A 24 17.52 -4.82 9.79
CA ILE A 24 18.65 -5.02 8.86
C ILE A 24 19.78 -5.81 9.51
N VAL A 25 20.15 -5.48 10.76
CA VAL A 25 21.20 -6.19 11.50
C VAL A 25 20.81 -7.65 11.70
N GLU A 26 19.57 -7.94 12.09
CA GLU A 26 19.06 -9.31 12.24
C GLU A 26 19.20 -10.12 10.95
N VAL A 27 18.86 -9.51 9.81
CA VAL A 27 18.92 -10.19 8.50
C VAL A 27 20.36 -10.33 7.98
N LYS A 28 21.26 -9.38 8.28
CA LYS A 28 22.67 -9.45 7.84
C LYS A 28 23.45 -10.60 8.47
N HIS A 29 23.06 -11.03 9.69
CA HIS A 29 23.63 -12.21 10.34
C HIS A 29 23.15 -13.52 9.72
N GLN A 30 22.14 -13.50 8.87
CA GLN A 30 21.63 -14.62 8.11
C GLN A 30 21.95 -14.38 6.62
N GLN A 31 22.24 -15.45 5.85
CA GLN A 31 22.38 -15.29 4.41
C GLN A 31 21.08 -14.70 3.83
N ILE A 32 21.19 -13.60 3.06
CA ILE A 32 20.05 -12.96 2.41
C ILE A 32 19.51 -13.92 1.36
N ASN A 33 18.45 -14.62 1.68
CA ASN A 33 17.66 -15.43 0.75
C ASN A 33 16.29 -14.77 0.51
N ALA A 34 15.54 -15.30 -0.44
CA ALA A 34 14.23 -14.75 -0.82
C ALA A 34 13.23 -14.70 0.37
N LEU A 35 13.29 -15.65 1.30
CA LEU A 35 12.43 -15.71 2.49
C LEU A 35 12.72 -14.56 3.46
N ASN A 36 14.02 -14.35 3.77
CA ASN A 36 14.44 -13.28 4.67
C ASN A 36 14.17 -11.89 4.08
N ALA A 37 14.40 -11.73 2.76
CA ALA A 37 14.06 -10.51 2.05
C ALA A 37 12.54 -10.22 2.08
N ALA A 38 11.70 -11.23 1.86
CA ALA A 38 10.24 -11.08 1.91
C ALA A 38 9.76 -10.73 3.34
N SER A 39 10.33 -11.34 4.36
CA SER A 39 10.01 -11.03 5.76
C SER A 39 10.37 -9.59 6.10
N LEU A 40 11.58 -9.15 5.75
CA LEU A 40 12.04 -7.78 5.97
C LEU A 40 11.15 -6.78 5.21
N ALA A 41 10.89 -7.01 3.92
CA ALA A 41 10.02 -6.17 3.13
C ALA A 41 8.62 -6.04 3.76
N ASN A 42 8.07 -7.15 4.27
CA ASN A 42 6.77 -7.15 4.92
C ASN A 42 6.76 -6.28 6.19
N LYS A 43 7.80 -6.34 7.02
CA LYS A 43 7.96 -5.49 8.20
C LYS A 43 8.11 -4.01 7.81
N LEU A 44 8.94 -3.70 6.80
CA LEU A 44 9.11 -2.34 6.29
C LEU A 44 7.80 -1.75 5.72
N CYS A 45 6.99 -2.57 5.03
CA CYS A 45 5.67 -2.15 4.56
C CYS A 45 4.69 -1.87 5.71
N GLN A 46 4.72 -2.68 6.78
CA GLN A 46 3.93 -2.42 7.98
C GLN A 46 4.31 -1.07 8.59
N MET A 47 5.62 -0.81 8.75
CA MET A 47 6.14 0.43 9.30
C MET A 47 5.77 1.65 8.43
N ALA A 48 5.86 1.52 7.10
CA ALA A 48 5.43 2.56 6.16
C ALA A 48 3.93 2.88 6.26
N ASN A 49 3.10 1.90 6.69
CA ASN A 49 1.68 2.09 6.96
C ASN A 49 1.40 2.63 8.38
N GLY A 50 2.43 2.76 9.22
CA GLY A 50 2.36 3.41 10.53
C GLY A 50 2.42 2.49 11.74
N TYR A 51 2.49 1.18 11.55
CA TYR A 51 2.57 0.20 12.64
C TYR A 51 3.47 -0.97 12.27
N VAL A 52 4.03 -1.63 13.27
CA VAL A 52 4.71 -2.91 13.10
C VAL A 52 4.32 -3.85 14.24
N TYR A 53 4.35 -5.14 13.99
CA TYR A 53 4.18 -6.15 15.05
C TYR A 53 5.54 -6.55 15.61
N ASP A 54 5.66 -6.56 16.95
CA ASP A 54 6.79 -7.16 17.64
C ASP A 54 6.75 -8.72 17.59
N GLU A 55 7.66 -9.38 18.28
CA GLU A 55 7.73 -10.84 18.36
C GLU A 55 6.52 -11.46 19.06
N ASP A 56 5.96 -10.75 20.05
CA ASP A 56 4.77 -11.14 20.80
C ASP A 56 3.47 -10.75 20.09
N LYS A 57 3.55 -10.23 18.86
CA LYS A 57 2.43 -9.74 18.04
C LYS A 57 1.70 -8.53 18.62
N HIS A 58 2.32 -7.78 19.52
CA HIS A 58 1.80 -6.48 19.90
C HIS A 58 2.04 -5.45 18.79
N GLN A 59 1.11 -4.50 18.68
CA GLN A 59 1.22 -3.44 17.70
C GLN A 59 2.04 -2.28 18.25
N ILE A 60 3.13 -1.95 17.59
CA ILE A 60 3.94 -0.75 17.87
C ILE A 60 3.50 0.33 16.89
N LEU A 61 2.99 1.44 17.42
CA LEU A 61 2.64 2.62 16.62
C LEU A 61 3.91 3.38 16.25
N ILE A 62 4.06 3.68 14.96
CA ILE A 62 5.14 4.51 14.43
C ILE A 62 4.60 5.89 14.06
N HIS A 63 3.52 5.94 13.26
CA HIS A 63 2.86 7.18 12.86
C HIS A 63 1.40 6.95 12.42
N LYS A 64 0.63 8.04 12.32
CA LYS A 64 -0.75 8.05 11.79
C LYS A 64 -0.89 8.85 10.50
N ARG A 65 0.21 9.26 9.88
CA ARG A 65 0.23 10.19 8.75
C ARG A 65 -0.56 9.71 7.53
N LYS A 66 -0.57 8.39 7.24
CA LYS A 66 -1.42 7.86 6.17
C LYS A 66 -2.91 7.98 6.47
N LEU A 67 -3.31 7.87 7.75
CA LEU A 67 -4.71 8.08 8.14
C LEU A 67 -5.12 9.55 7.98
N ASP A 68 -4.23 10.48 8.29
CA ASP A 68 -4.49 11.91 8.12
C ASP A 68 -4.63 12.23 6.62
N ALA A 69 -3.71 11.75 5.79
CA ALA A 69 -3.79 11.91 4.33
C ALA A 69 -5.00 11.20 3.71
N LEU A 70 -5.45 10.08 4.28
CA LEU A 70 -6.68 9.40 3.86
C LEU A 70 -7.91 10.26 4.16
N GLU A 71 -7.96 10.92 5.33
CA GLU A 71 -9.04 11.84 5.70
C GLU A 71 -9.14 13.01 4.72
N ASP A 72 -8.01 13.65 4.41
CA ASP A 72 -7.95 14.74 3.43
C ASP A 72 -8.49 14.31 2.04
N LEU A 73 -8.17 13.07 1.62
CA LEU A 73 -8.67 12.55 0.34
C LEU A 73 -10.16 12.21 0.36
N ILE A 74 -10.67 11.70 1.49
CA ILE A 74 -12.11 11.41 1.66
C ILE A 74 -12.90 12.71 1.67
N ASP A 75 -12.43 13.72 2.40
CA ASP A 75 -13.07 15.05 2.45
C ASP A 75 -13.02 15.73 1.08
N GLY A 76 -11.88 15.62 0.40
CA GLY A 76 -11.70 16.12 -0.98
C GLY A 76 -12.58 15.43 -2.02
N ALA A 77 -13.09 14.23 -1.74
CA ALA A 77 -14.04 13.54 -2.62
C ALA A 77 -15.44 14.16 -2.61
N THR A 78 -15.71 15.10 -1.68
CA THR A 78 -16.96 15.90 -1.64
C THR A 78 -18.23 15.05 -1.68
N GLY A 79 -18.27 13.98 -0.89
CA GLY A 79 -19.40 13.06 -0.80
C GLY A 79 -19.49 12.00 -1.89
N LYS A 80 -18.57 11.98 -2.87
CA LYS A 80 -18.50 10.89 -3.85
C LYS A 80 -18.01 9.61 -3.20
N PRO A 81 -18.55 8.43 -3.59
CA PRO A 81 -18.10 7.16 -3.03
C PRO A 81 -16.62 6.89 -3.26
N VAL A 82 -15.95 6.39 -2.21
CA VAL A 82 -14.52 6.08 -2.21
C VAL A 82 -14.31 4.61 -1.89
N LEU A 83 -13.49 3.93 -2.71
CA LEU A 83 -13.02 2.58 -2.46
C LEU A 83 -11.58 2.62 -1.92
N ILE A 84 -11.33 2.02 -0.77
CA ILE A 84 -10.01 1.98 -0.13
C ILE A 84 -9.44 0.57 -0.25
N ALA A 85 -8.23 0.43 -0.79
CA ALA A 85 -7.47 -0.81 -0.79
C ALA A 85 -6.48 -0.81 0.40
N TYR A 86 -6.57 -1.83 1.26
CA TYR A 86 -5.68 -2.01 2.42
C TYR A 86 -4.88 -3.31 2.28
N TRP A 87 -3.77 -3.45 2.99
CA TRP A 87 -2.93 -4.65 2.91
C TRP A 87 -2.85 -5.43 4.21
N PHE A 88 -2.69 -4.78 5.35
CA PHE A 88 -2.53 -5.43 6.64
C PHE A 88 -3.81 -5.38 7.51
N LYS A 89 -3.95 -6.33 8.43
CA LYS A 89 -5.06 -6.33 9.40
C LYS A 89 -5.09 -5.06 10.26
N HIS A 90 -3.90 -4.53 10.61
CA HIS A 90 -3.83 -3.28 11.35
C HIS A 90 -4.29 -2.08 10.53
N ASP A 91 -4.03 -2.05 9.21
CA ASP A 91 -4.57 -1.00 8.33
C ASP A 91 -6.10 -0.95 8.43
N LEU A 92 -6.73 -2.14 8.30
CA LEU A 92 -8.19 -2.27 8.43
C LEU A 92 -8.69 -1.78 9.79
N ALA A 93 -8.02 -2.17 10.87
CA ALA A 93 -8.39 -1.79 12.23
C ALA A 93 -8.30 -0.27 12.43
N GLN A 94 -7.20 0.36 11.96
CA GLN A 94 -7.00 1.81 12.04
C GLN A 94 -8.05 2.58 11.24
N ILE A 95 -8.28 2.16 9.99
CA ILE A 95 -9.25 2.82 9.12
C ILE A 95 -10.65 2.71 9.73
N LYS A 96 -11.04 1.55 10.25
CA LYS A 96 -12.32 1.35 10.94
C LYS A 96 -12.46 2.14 12.23
N SER A 97 -11.37 2.41 12.94
CA SER A 97 -11.40 3.21 14.17
C SER A 97 -11.66 4.70 13.92
N ARG A 98 -11.31 5.20 12.73
CA ARG A 98 -11.43 6.62 12.36
C ARG A 98 -12.62 6.91 11.45
N PHE A 99 -12.98 5.95 10.57
CA PHE A 99 -14.01 6.15 9.55
C PHE A 99 -15.09 5.07 9.62
N LYS A 100 -16.32 5.47 9.35
CA LYS A 100 -17.44 4.53 9.16
C LYS A 100 -17.33 3.91 7.77
N VAL A 101 -16.60 2.80 7.66
CA VAL A 101 -16.37 2.08 6.40
C VAL A 101 -17.10 0.76 6.36
N ARG A 102 -17.46 0.29 5.16
CA ARG A 102 -17.99 -1.06 4.93
C ARG A 102 -17.02 -1.89 4.10
N GLU A 103 -16.65 -3.06 4.62
CA GLU A 103 -15.78 -3.99 3.92
C GLU A 103 -16.58 -4.78 2.87
N ILE A 104 -16.10 -4.79 1.63
CA ILE A 104 -16.73 -5.52 0.52
C ILE A 104 -16.28 -6.99 0.58
N LYS A 105 -17.19 -7.87 1.01
CA LYS A 105 -16.92 -9.31 1.12
C LYS A 105 -17.98 -10.19 0.43
N THR A 106 -19.20 -9.72 0.39
CA THR A 106 -20.35 -10.52 -0.06
C THR A 106 -21.01 -9.91 -1.29
N ALA A 107 -21.84 -10.71 -2.00
CA ALA A 107 -22.64 -10.21 -3.10
C ALA A 107 -23.59 -9.06 -2.67
N THR A 108 -24.07 -9.11 -1.43
CA THR A 108 -24.90 -8.03 -0.86
C THR A 108 -24.12 -6.74 -0.70
N ASP A 109 -22.84 -6.80 -0.29
CA ASP A 109 -22.00 -5.62 -0.18
C ASP A 109 -21.71 -5.00 -1.56
N ILE A 110 -21.46 -5.85 -2.57
CA ILE A 110 -21.25 -5.42 -3.96
C ILE A 110 -22.50 -4.74 -4.49
N LYS A 111 -23.68 -5.30 -4.25
CA LYS A 111 -24.95 -4.70 -4.66
C LYS A 111 -25.14 -3.36 -3.98
N ALA A 112 -24.99 -3.28 -2.66
CA ALA A 112 -25.14 -2.04 -1.89
C ALA A 112 -24.15 -0.95 -2.35
N TRP A 113 -22.89 -1.33 -2.65
CA TRP A 113 -21.91 -0.41 -3.22
C TRP A 113 -22.35 0.13 -4.58
N ASN A 114 -22.74 -0.76 -5.50
CA ASN A 114 -23.16 -0.38 -6.86
C ASN A 114 -24.45 0.45 -6.89
N GLU A 115 -25.29 0.33 -5.87
CA GLU A 115 -26.50 1.13 -5.67
C GLU A 115 -26.23 2.47 -4.94
N GLY A 116 -24.97 2.78 -4.63
CA GLY A 116 -24.57 4.03 -3.97
C GLY A 116 -24.92 4.11 -2.48
N GLN A 117 -25.23 2.98 -1.84
CA GLN A 117 -25.60 2.92 -0.41
C GLN A 117 -24.38 2.94 0.52
N ILE A 118 -23.17 2.76 -0.02
CA ILE A 118 -21.92 2.71 0.74
C ILE A 118 -21.04 3.90 0.34
N PRO A 119 -20.91 4.95 1.16
CA PRO A 119 -20.08 6.09 0.82
C PRO A 119 -18.58 5.80 0.89
N ILE A 120 -18.15 4.95 1.84
CA ILE A 120 -16.75 4.55 1.99
C ILE A 120 -16.67 3.03 2.09
N ALA A 121 -16.17 2.41 1.04
CA ALA A 121 -15.93 0.98 1.00
C ALA A 121 -14.46 0.66 1.19
N ILE A 122 -14.17 -0.52 1.76
CA ILE A 122 -12.81 -1.00 1.94
C ILE A 122 -12.67 -2.44 1.43
N ILE A 123 -11.54 -2.74 0.76
CA ILE A 123 -11.29 -4.04 0.14
C ILE A 123 -9.84 -4.48 0.37
N HIS A 124 -9.64 -5.78 0.63
CA HIS A 124 -8.32 -6.37 0.58
C HIS A 124 -8.06 -6.92 -0.83
N PRO A 125 -6.95 -6.56 -1.52
CA PRO A 125 -6.69 -6.97 -2.89
C PRO A 125 -6.76 -8.48 -3.12
N ALA A 126 -6.23 -9.29 -2.21
CA ALA A 126 -6.24 -10.75 -2.34
C ALA A 126 -7.62 -11.39 -2.06
N SER A 127 -8.49 -10.74 -1.26
CA SER A 127 -9.83 -11.26 -0.97
C SER A 127 -10.87 -10.87 -2.02
N ALA A 128 -10.49 -9.95 -2.91
CA ALA A 128 -11.32 -9.51 -4.03
C ALA A 128 -11.38 -10.61 -5.10
N GLY A 129 -11.87 -11.79 -4.74
CA GLY A 129 -11.98 -12.96 -5.58
C GLY A 129 -12.51 -12.66 -7.00
N HIS A 130 -12.42 -13.61 -7.87
CA HIS A 130 -12.62 -13.49 -9.31
C HIS A 130 -13.88 -12.69 -9.68
N GLY A 131 -13.68 -11.57 -10.40
CA GLY A 131 -14.76 -10.93 -11.16
C GLY A 131 -15.63 -9.89 -10.45
N LEU A 132 -15.29 -9.40 -9.27
CA LEU A 132 -16.08 -8.34 -8.61
C LEU A 132 -16.17 -7.10 -9.52
N ASN A 133 -17.40 -6.72 -9.87
CA ASN A 133 -17.66 -5.49 -10.61
C ASN A 133 -18.14 -4.40 -9.64
N LEU A 134 -17.30 -3.40 -9.42
CA LEU A 134 -17.54 -2.28 -8.50
C LEU A 134 -17.67 -0.94 -9.24
N GLN A 135 -17.65 -0.95 -10.57
CA GLN A 135 -17.61 0.27 -11.39
C GLN A 135 -18.82 1.18 -11.25
N ALA A 136 -20.01 0.62 -10.91
CA ALA A 136 -21.22 1.42 -10.83
C ALA A 136 -21.31 2.24 -9.53
N GLY A 137 -20.64 1.80 -8.47
CA GLY A 137 -20.72 2.43 -7.15
C GLY A 137 -19.79 3.63 -6.96
N GLY A 138 -18.74 3.76 -7.79
CA GLY A 138 -17.80 4.88 -7.64
C GLY A 138 -16.69 4.89 -8.68
N SER A 139 -15.86 5.93 -8.63
CA SER A 139 -14.74 6.14 -9.56
C SER A 139 -13.44 6.54 -8.86
N THR A 140 -13.41 6.56 -7.54
CA THR A 140 -12.21 6.89 -6.74
C THR A 140 -11.70 5.67 -6.00
N LEU A 141 -10.44 5.31 -6.23
CA LEU A 141 -9.72 4.26 -5.51
C LEU A 141 -8.54 4.88 -4.76
N ILE A 142 -8.40 4.55 -3.48
CA ILE A 142 -7.27 4.98 -2.65
C ILE A 142 -6.52 3.73 -2.17
N TRP A 143 -5.27 3.59 -2.56
CA TRP A 143 -4.35 2.62 -2.01
C TRP A 143 -3.77 3.14 -0.69
N PHE A 144 -4.25 2.62 0.43
CA PHE A 144 -3.71 2.91 1.76
C PHE A 144 -2.43 2.11 2.01
N GLY A 145 -2.43 0.82 1.71
CA GLY A 145 -1.28 -0.06 1.73
C GLY A 145 -0.99 -0.63 0.36
N LEU A 146 0.25 -0.51 -0.11
CA LEU A 146 0.67 -1.01 -1.41
C LEU A 146 0.95 -2.52 -1.37
N THR A 147 0.96 -3.16 -2.53
CA THR A 147 1.31 -4.57 -2.73
C THR A 147 2.47 -4.72 -3.71
N TRP A 148 3.33 -5.72 -3.49
CA TRP A 148 4.36 -6.12 -4.45
C TRP A 148 3.80 -6.90 -5.65
N SER A 149 2.59 -7.44 -5.52
CA SER A 149 1.96 -8.19 -6.61
C SER A 149 1.38 -7.25 -7.66
N LEU A 150 2.06 -7.14 -8.79
CA LEU A 150 1.55 -6.39 -9.94
C LEU A 150 0.18 -6.91 -10.40
N GLU A 151 -0.03 -8.24 -10.31
CA GLU A 151 -1.30 -8.86 -10.68
C GLU A 151 -2.43 -8.39 -9.77
N LEU A 152 -2.28 -8.47 -8.43
CA LEU A 152 -3.27 -8.00 -7.48
C LEU A 152 -3.52 -6.49 -7.62
N TYR A 153 -2.47 -5.72 -7.87
CA TYR A 153 -2.58 -4.30 -8.14
C TYR A 153 -3.44 -4.01 -9.37
N GLN A 154 -3.14 -4.66 -10.48
CA GLN A 154 -3.90 -4.50 -11.73
C GLN A 154 -5.35 -4.99 -11.59
N GLN A 155 -5.56 -6.14 -10.97
CA GLN A 155 -6.90 -6.69 -10.72
C GLN A 155 -7.74 -5.76 -9.84
N THR A 156 -7.15 -5.18 -8.78
CA THR A 156 -7.85 -4.24 -7.90
C THR A 156 -8.22 -2.96 -8.63
N ASN A 157 -7.31 -2.38 -9.40
CA ASN A 157 -7.60 -1.20 -10.21
C ASN A 157 -8.71 -1.47 -11.24
N ALA A 158 -8.71 -2.65 -11.85
CA ALA A 158 -9.74 -3.07 -12.81
C ALA A 158 -11.13 -3.28 -12.21
N ARG A 159 -11.30 -3.22 -10.86
CA ARG A 159 -12.63 -3.24 -10.23
C ARG A 159 -13.44 -1.99 -10.53
N LEU A 160 -12.76 -0.85 -10.65
CA LEU A 160 -13.37 0.43 -11.02
C LEU A 160 -13.03 0.83 -12.45
N TRP A 161 -11.78 0.63 -12.89
CA TRP A 161 -11.32 1.00 -14.23
C TRP A 161 -11.55 -0.15 -15.22
N ARG A 162 -12.77 -0.22 -15.73
CA ARG A 162 -13.25 -1.31 -16.58
C ARG A 162 -14.13 -0.77 -17.71
N GLN A 163 -14.28 -1.55 -18.80
CA GLN A 163 -15.21 -1.24 -19.87
C GLN A 163 -16.64 -1.04 -19.31
N GLY A 164 -17.27 0.08 -19.67
CA GLY A 164 -18.59 0.47 -19.16
C GLY A 164 -18.55 1.47 -18.00
N GLN A 165 -17.38 1.83 -17.47
CA GLN A 165 -17.24 2.93 -16.52
C GLN A 165 -17.52 4.27 -17.23
N LYS A 166 -18.47 5.04 -16.68
CA LYS A 166 -18.94 6.31 -17.26
C LYS A 166 -18.23 7.53 -16.69
N GLN A 167 -17.50 7.37 -15.58
CA GLN A 167 -16.81 8.47 -14.90
C GLN A 167 -15.29 8.31 -15.01
N PRO A 168 -14.54 9.41 -15.04
CA PRO A 168 -13.09 9.35 -14.95
C PRO A 168 -12.65 8.65 -13.65
N VAL A 169 -11.91 7.55 -13.76
CA VAL A 169 -11.39 6.83 -12.60
C VAL A 169 -10.15 7.52 -12.08
N VAL A 170 -10.17 7.91 -10.81
CA VAL A 170 -9.04 8.50 -10.11
C VAL A 170 -8.47 7.46 -9.14
N ILE A 171 -7.17 7.20 -9.24
CA ILE A 171 -6.46 6.28 -8.36
C ILE A 171 -5.39 7.06 -7.61
N HIS A 172 -5.52 7.10 -6.28
CA HIS A 172 -4.55 7.70 -5.38
C HIS A 172 -3.73 6.62 -4.70
N HIS A 173 -2.44 6.87 -4.53
CA HIS A 173 -1.52 6.01 -3.78
C HIS A 173 -0.95 6.83 -2.63
N LEU A 174 -1.20 6.41 -1.38
CA LEU A 174 -0.57 6.99 -0.21
C LEU A 174 0.84 6.41 -0.09
N ILE A 175 1.85 7.25 -0.24
CA ILE A 175 3.25 6.86 -0.28
C ILE A 175 3.99 7.59 0.83
N THR A 176 4.45 6.86 1.84
CA THR A 176 5.28 7.42 2.89
C THR A 176 6.67 7.68 2.33
N SER A 177 7.05 8.96 2.29
CA SER A 177 8.33 9.41 1.74
C SER A 177 9.50 8.84 2.53
N GLY A 178 10.59 8.49 1.83
CA GLY A 178 11.79 7.91 2.45
C GLY A 178 11.61 6.47 2.95
N THR A 179 10.56 5.76 2.53
CA THR A 179 10.28 4.40 2.94
C THR A 179 10.20 3.44 1.75
N ILE A 180 10.01 2.15 2.06
CA ILE A 180 9.84 1.09 1.05
C ILE A 180 8.66 1.31 0.09
N ASP A 181 7.70 2.16 0.45
CA ASP A 181 6.57 2.49 -0.43
C ASP A 181 7.03 3.06 -1.78
N GLU A 182 8.11 3.86 -1.78
CA GLU A 182 8.65 4.43 -3.01
C GLU A 182 9.22 3.36 -3.93
N GLN A 183 9.84 2.32 -3.35
CA GLN A 183 10.39 1.20 -4.12
C GLN A 183 9.26 0.36 -4.72
N ILE A 184 8.21 0.07 -3.93
CA ILE A 184 7.03 -0.64 -4.40
C ILE A 184 6.39 0.12 -5.56
N MET A 185 6.20 1.43 -5.41
CA MET A 185 5.58 2.24 -6.45
C MET A 185 6.42 2.26 -7.73
N ARG A 186 7.75 2.33 -7.63
CA ARG A 186 8.64 2.22 -8.79
C ARG A 186 8.49 0.89 -9.51
N ALA A 187 8.46 -0.23 -8.77
CA ALA A 187 8.27 -1.56 -9.33
C ALA A 187 6.91 -1.69 -10.04
N LEU A 188 5.83 -1.20 -9.43
CA LEU A 188 4.48 -1.23 -10.01
C LEU A 188 4.37 -0.39 -11.30
N VAL A 189 5.00 0.79 -11.34
CA VAL A 189 5.02 1.67 -12.52
C VAL A 189 5.79 1.02 -13.67
N ARG A 190 6.92 0.38 -13.38
CA ARG A 190 7.72 -0.36 -14.37
C ARG A 190 7.06 -1.66 -14.84
N LYS A 191 5.95 -2.06 -14.20
CA LYS A 191 5.27 -3.35 -14.45
C LYS A 191 6.20 -4.53 -14.25
N ASP A 192 7.12 -4.42 -13.30
CA ASP A 192 8.05 -5.48 -12.98
C ASP A 192 7.32 -6.61 -12.25
N LYS A 193 7.31 -7.80 -12.88
CA LYS A 193 6.68 -9.01 -12.34
C LYS A 193 7.67 -9.91 -11.61
N SER A 194 8.96 -9.55 -11.59
CA SER A 194 10.00 -10.42 -11.07
C SER A 194 10.04 -10.40 -9.54
N GLN A 195 10.31 -11.56 -8.93
CA GLN A 195 10.68 -11.63 -7.51
C GLN A 195 11.98 -10.87 -7.23
N LEU A 196 12.79 -10.62 -8.25
CA LEU A 196 14.01 -9.83 -8.16
C LEU A 196 13.71 -8.39 -7.75
N ALA A 197 12.63 -7.77 -8.21
CA ALA A 197 12.25 -6.42 -7.81
C ALA A 197 12.07 -6.26 -6.30
N LEU A 198 11.50 -7.26 -5.62
CA LEU A 198 11.40 -7.30 -4.16
C LEU A 198 12.79 -7.38 -3.51
N ILE A 199 13.63 -8.28 -3.99
CA ILE A 199 14.99 -8.49 -3.44
C ILE A 199 15.85 -7.25 -3.66
N GLU A 200 15.77 -6.64 -4.84
CA GLU A 200 16.50 -5.42 -5.16
C GLU A 200 16.03 -4.22 -4.34
N ALA A 201 14.73 -4.08 -4.12
CA ALA A 201 14.19 -3.03 -3.27
C ALA A 201 14.67 -3.19 -1.81
N VAL A 202 14.68 -4.42 -1.30
CA VAL A 202 15.23 -4.70 0.03
C VAL A 202 16.73 -4.40 0.07
N LYS A 203 17.50 -4.80 -0.94
CA LYS A 203 18.93 -4.46 -1.03
C LYS A 203 19.16 -2.94 -1.08
N ALA A 204 18.34 -2.20 -1.82
CA ALA A 204 18.42 -0.75 -1.85
C ALA A 204 18.16 -0.10 -0.49
N GLU A 205 17.19 -0.63 0.27
CA GLU A 205 16.94 -0.21 1.66
C GLU A 205 18.12 -0.56 2.59
N LEU A 206 18.76 -1.73 2.38
CA LEU A 206 19.94 -2.18 3.12
C LEU A 206 21.16 -1.28 2.89
N ASN A 207 21.29 -0.69 1.71
CA ASN A 207 22.45 0.12 1.27
C ASN A 207 22.18 1.63 1.39
N GLY A 208 21.13 2.06 2.09
CA GLY A 208 20.81 3.47 2.28
C GLY A 208 20.34 4.19 1.02
N GLY A 209 19.76 3.46 0.06
CA GLY A 209 19.16 4.01 -1.16
C GLY A 209 20.13 4.44 -2.27
N LYS A 210 21.44 4.35 -2.05
CA LYS A 210 22.48 4.92 -2.95
C LYS A 210 22.86 4.07 -4.16
N GLU A 211 22.57 2.76 -4.17
CA GLU A 211 23.02 1.87 -5.27
C GLU A 211 22.05 1.70 -6.44
N TYR A 212 20.84 2.25 -6.34
CA TYR A 212 19.82 2.05 -7.40
C TYR A 212 20.07 2.88 -8.67
N GLU A 213 20.85 3.96 -8.57
CA GLU A 213 21.14 4.81 -9.73
C GLU A 213 22.32 4.32 -10.57
N GLN A 214 23.31 3.65 -10.00
CA GLN A 214 24.53 3.28 -10.73
C GLN A 214 24.42 2.03 -11.57
N HIS A 215 23.64 1.04 -11.16
CA HIS A 215 23.56 -0.25 -11.90
C HIS A 215 22.68 -0.21 -13.15
N TYR A 216 21.80 0.79 -13.27
CA TYR A 216 20.89 0.93 -14.42
C TYR A 216 21.46 1.82 -15.53
N VAL A 217 22.44 2.66 -15.25
CA VAL A 217 23.14 3.42 -16.31
C VAL A 217 24.02 2.49 -17.13
N GLU A 218 24.58 1.43 -16.55
CA GLU A 218 25.40 0.42 -17.25
C GLU A 218 24.61 -0.58 -18.08
N LEU A 219 23.32 -0.76 -17.86
CA LEU A 219 22.46 -1.69 -18.61
C LEU A 219 21.72 -1.06 -19.80
N LEU A 220 21.76 0.27 -19.92
CA LEU A 220 21.14 1.07 -20.99
C LEU A 220 22.18 1.78 -21.88
N GLY A 221 23.46 1.65 -21.62
CA GLY A 221 24.58 2.04 -22.49
C GLY A 221 25.02 0.84 -23.31
#